data_d84b0f48ff6f6e4601c46dadff6a74ba
#
_entry.id   d84b0f48ff6f6e4601c46dadff6a74ba
#
_cell.length_a   1.000
_cell.length_b   1.000
_cell.length_c   1.000
_cell.angle_alpha   90.00
_cell.angle_beta   90.00
_cell.angle_gamma   90.00
#
_symmetry.space_group_name_H-M   'P 1'
#
loop_
_entity.id
_entity.type
_entity.pdbx_description
1 polymer ?
#
loop_
_entity_poly.entity_id
_entity_poly.type
_entity_poly.pdbx_seq_one_letter_code
_entity_poly.pdbx_strand_id
1 'polypeptide(L)'
;MLRPIPARIMRSTATVKVGTSKDLYQNPVYTTYTVNHVHIQPTNEIRKTVTNTDCTLRSILFVDRRHSTPNLDWWALFNQSYELGLDMKVIIRGVEYTVFSVDELRDDTDQFHHYEIGLM
;
A
#
# COMPACT_ATOMS: atom_id res chain seq x y z
N MET A 1 -21.44 2.82 -11.08
CA MET A 1 -20.69 1.83 -10.29
C MET A 1 -19.37 1.51 -10.99
N LEU A 2 -18.29 1.53 -10.25
CA LEU A 2 -16.99 1.13 -10.78
C LEU A 2 -16.95 -0.37 -10.98
N ARG A 3 -16.38 -0.80 -12.12
CA ARG A 3 -16.17 -2.22 -12.37
C ARG A 3 -15.01 -2.73 -11.51
N PRO A 4 -15.05 -3.97 -11.01
CA PRO A 4 -13.89 -4.56 -10.35
C PRO A 4 -12.69 -4.58 -11.30
N ILE A 5 -11.49 -4.45 -10.74
CA ILE A 5 -10.27 -4.63 -11.49
C ILE A 5 -10.24 -6.08 -12.02
N PRO A 6 -10.00 -6.30 -13.33
CA PRO A 6 -10.03 -7.66 -13.87
C PRO A 6 -9.02 -8.56 -13.16
N ALA A 7 -9.46 -9.74 -12.71
CA ALA A 7 -8.60 -10.70 -12.01
C ALA A 7 -7.37 -11.09 -12.84
N ARG A 8 -7.49 -11.07 -14.17
CA ARG A 8 -6.39 -11.43 -15.09
C ARG A 8 -5.16 -10.54 -14.96
N ILE A 9 -5.29 -9.30 -14.48
CA ILE A 9 -4.15 -8.40 -14.27
C ILE A 9 -3.69 -8.38 -12.82
N MET A 10 -4.47 -8.95 -11.89
CA MET A 10 -4.15 -9.02 -10.46
C MET A 10 -3.35 -10.31 -10.17
N ARG A 11 -2.14 -10.40 -10.72
CA ARG A 11 -1.35 -11.64 -10.68
C ARG A 11 -0.14 -11.60 -9.76
N SER A 12 0.19 -10.46 -9.24
CA SER A 12 1.39 -10.30 -8.40
C SER A 12 1.09 -10.63 -6.96
N THR A 13 2.14 -11.04 -6.23
CA THR A 13 2.09 -11.25 -4.79
C THR A 13 3.01 -10.22 -4.14
N ALA A 14 2.51 -9.52 -3.14
CA ALA A 14 3.27 -8.53 -2.40
C ALA A 14 3.55 -9.01 -0.99
N THR A 15 4.76 -8.78 -0.50
CA THR A 15 5.09 -8.91 0.91
C THR A 15 5.02 -7.52 1.53
N VAL A 16 4.20 -7.38 2.57
CA VAL A 16 3.94 -6.09 3.22
C VAL A 16 4.54 -6.12 4.61
N LYS A 17 5.39 -5.14 4.90
CA LYS A 17 5.99 -4.96 6.23
C LYS A 17 5.42 -3.70 6.86
N VAL A 18 4.71 -3.87 7.95
CA VAL A 18 4.09 -2.76 8.69
C VAL A 18 4.86 -2.55 9.99
N GLY A 19 5.39 -1.34 10.20
CA GLY A 19 6.03 -1.00 11.47
C GLY A 19 4.99 -0.93 12.58
N THR A 20 5.08 -1.81 13.56
CA THR A 20 4.06 -1.93 14.62
C THR A 20 4.57 -1.57 16.00
N SER A 21 5.89 -1.53 16.22
CA SER A 21 6.49 -1.15 17.50
C SER A 21 7.97 -0.87 17.34
N LYS A 22 8.61 -0.49 18.43
CA LYS A 22 10.06 -0.33 18.52
C LYS A 22 10.59 -1.23 19.62
N ASP A 23 11.79 -1.79 19.41
CA ASP A 23 12.46 -2.61 20.42
C ASP A 23 13.13 -1.72 21.48
N LEU A 24 13.86 -2.36 22.42
CA LEU A 24 14.54 -1.65 23.52
C LEU A 24 15.62 -0.67 23.01
N TYR A 25 16.14 -0.87 21.80
CA TYR A 25 17.15 0.00 21.19
C TYR A 25 16.55 0.99 20.19
N GLN A 26 15.22 1.15 20.20
CA GLN A 26 14.47 2.03 19.28
C GLN A 26 14.53 1.60 17.82
N ASN A 27 14.90 0.34 17.55
CA ASN A 27 14.82 -0.22 16.19
C ASN A 27 13.37 -0.60 15.85
N PRO A 28 12.92 -0.35 14.60
CA PRO A 28 11.56 -0.71 14.23
C PRO A 28 11.36 -2.23 14.23
N VAL A 29 10.17 -2.65 14.72
CA VAL A 29 9.71 -4.02 14.64
C VAL A 29 8.58 -4.07 13.62
N TYR A 30 8.66 -4.99 12.66
CA TYR A 30 7.70 -5.09 11.57
C TYR A 30 6.84 -6.33 11.71
N THR A 31 5.55 -6.18 11.42
CA THR A 31 4.65 -7.32 11.18
C THR A 31 4.58 -7.52 9.67
N THR A 32 4.74 -8.76 9.23
CA THR A 32 4.81 -9.10 7.81
C THR A 32 3.54 -9.81 7.37
N TYR A 33 2.99 -9.35 6.25
CA TYR A 33 1.85 -9.97 5.59
C TYR A 33 2.21 -10.33 4.16
N THR A 34 1.63 -11.40 3.64
CA THR A 34 1.72 -11.75 2.22
C THR A 34 0.36 -11.56 1.59
N VAL A 35 0.27 -10.68 0.59
CA VAL A 35 -0.99 -10.36 -0.09
C VAL A 35 -0.93 -10.85 -1.52
N ASN A 36 -1.87 -11.71 -1.90
CA ASN A 36 -1.97 -12.28 -3.23
C ASN A 36 -2.94 -11.48 -4.11
N HIS A 37 -2.79 -11.64 -5.42
CA HIS A 37 -3.69 -11.03 -6.41
C HIS A 37 -3.72 -9.51 -6.31
N VAL A 38 -2.56 -8.90 -6.41
CA VAL A 38 -2.38 -7.46 -6.51
C VAL A 38 -1.82 -7.10 -7.89
N HIS A 39 -1.92 -5.84 -8.26
CA HIS A 39 -1.35 -5.33 -9.50
C HIS A 39 -0.43 -4.15 -9.19
N ILE A 40 0.78 -4.16 -9.77
CA ILE A 40 1.71 -3.05 -9.66
C ILE A 40 1.87 -2.40 -11.03
N GLN A 41 1.76 -1.08 -11.05
CA GLN A 41 1.92 -0.29 -12.26
C GLN A 41 3.02 0.75 -12.06
N PRO A 42 4.10 0.70 -12.85
CA PRO A 42 5.13 1.72 -12.78
C PRO A 42 4.58 3.12 -13.10
N THR A 43 5.06 4.11 -12.39
CA THR A 43 4.71 5.51 -12.60
C THR A 43 5.90 6.39 -12.27
N ASN A 44 5.85 7.64 -12.70
CA ASN A 44 6.79 8.68 -12.27
C ASN A 44 6.05 9.93 -11.81
N GLU A 45 4.84 9.73 -11.30
CA GLU A 45 4.00 10.80 -10.78
C GLU A 45 4.70 11.53 -9.61
N ILE A 46 4.65 12.85 -9.62
CA ILE A 46 5.19 13.67 -8.54
C ILE A 46 4.07 14.05 -7.60
N ARG A 47 4.26 13.78 -6.30
CA ARG A 47 3.32 14.17 -5.25
C ARG A 47 4.04 14.98 -4.17
N LYS A 48 3.29 15.82 -3.48
CA LYS A 48 3.83 16.62 -2.40
C LYS A 48 3.64 15.93 -1.05
N THR A 49 4.68 16.03 -0.22
CA THR A 49 4.61 15.58 1.16
C THR A 49 3.86 16.61 2.02
N VAL A 50 3.62 16.26 3.29
CA VAL A 50 3.02 17.20 4.26
C VAL A 50 3.86 18.46 4.48
N THR A 51 5.17 18.39 4.21
CA THR A 51 6.09 19.54 4.31
C THR A 51 6.24 20.28 2.98
N ASN A 52 5.37 20.01 2.01
CA ASN A 52 5.37 20.60 0.67
C ASN A 52 6.63 20.29 -0.15
N THR A 53 7.29 19.18 0.14
CA THR A 53 8.45 18.69 -0.61
C THR A 53 7.97 17.73 -1.69
N ASP A 54 8.54 17.82 -2.90
CA ASP A 54 8.19 16.93 -4.00
C ASP A 54 8.71 15.52 -3.73
N CYS A 55 7.86 14.53 -4.01
CA CYS A 55 8.19 13.12 -3.94
C CYS A 55 7.78 12.45 -5.25
N THR A 56 8.71 11.77 -5.92
CA THR A 56 8.42 11.03 -7.13
C THR A 56 8.06 9.60 -6.79
N LEU A 57 6.84 9.18 -7.13
CA LEU A 57 6.42 7.80 -6.98
C LEU A 57 7.04 6.93 -8.05
N ARG A 58 7.52 5.74 -7.67
CA ARG A 58 8.05 4.75 -8.62
C ARG A 58 6.96 3.84 -9.18
N SER A 59 5.97 3.54 -8.37
CA SER A 59 4.89 2.62 -8.75
C SER A 59 3.63 2.90 -7.96
N ILE A 60 2.50 2.42 -8.49
CA ILE A 60 1.23 2.40 -7.77
C ILE A 60 0.81 0.94 -7.65
N LEU A 61 0.47 0.52 -6.44
CA LEU A 61 -0.03 -0.81 -6.15
C LEU A 61 -1.55 -0.77 -6.06
N PHE A 62 -2.20 -1.64 -6.81
CA PHE A 62 -3.66 -1.79 -6.80
C PHE A 62 -4.03 -3.02 -6.00
N VAL A 63 -4.84 -2.84 -4.96
CA VAL A 63 -5.33 -3.91 -4.08
C VAL A 63 -6.85 -3.91 -4.16
N ASP A 64 -7.41 -4.95 -4.75
CA ASP A 64 -8.85 -5.04 -4.98
C ASP A 64 -9.54 -5.75 -3.81
N ARG A 65 -10.72 -5.26 -3.44
CA ARG A 65 -11.50 -5.84 -2.36
C ARG A 65 -11.88 -7.31 -2.60
N ARG A 66 -12.13 -7.67 -3.86
CA ARG A 66 -12.66 -8.98 -4.22
C ARG A 66 -11.60 -10.02 -4.49
N HIS A 67 -10.45 -9.60 -5.05
CA HIS A 67 -9.44 -10.51 -5.57
C HIS A 67 -8.21 -10.62 -4.69
N SER A 68 -7.85 -9.54 -4.00
CA SER A 68 -6.65 -9.54 -3.16
C SER A 68 -6.93 -10.21 -1.83
N THR A 69 -6.06 -11.11 -1.42
CA THR A 69 -6.19 -11.86 -0.16
C THR A 69 -4.83 -11.95 0.55
N PRO A 70 -4.79 -11.84 1.88
CA PRO A 70 -5.89 -11.51 2.78
C PRO A 70 -6.42 -10.09 2.59
N ASN A 71 -7.62 -9.84 3.07
CA ASN A 71 -8.28 -8.54 2.95
C ASN A 71 -7.83 -7.63 4.10
N LEU A 72 -6.73 -6.91 3.89
CA LEU A 72 -6.15 -6.02 4.89
C LEU A 72 -6.77 -4.63 4.84
N ASP A 73 -6.86 -3.97 5.99
CA ASP A 73 -7.20 -2.56 6.06
C ASP A 73 -5.90 -1.74 5.92
N TRP A 74 -5.51 -1.47 4.69
CA TRP A 74 -4.26 -0.77 4.37
C TRP A 74 -4.21 0.64 4.95
N TRP A 75 -5.35 1.30 4.95
CA TRP A 75 -5.43 2.67 5.47
C TRP A 75 -5.14 2.72 6.96
N ALA A 76 -5.77 1.82 7.73
CA ALA A 76 -5.55 1.74 9.16
C ALA A 76 -4.11 1.33 9.49
N LEU A 77 -3.54 0.36 8.77
CA LEU A 77 -2.16 -0.09 8.96
C LEU A 77 -1.16 1.03 8.66
N PHE A 78 -1.38 1.77 7.59
CA PHE A 78 -0.51 2.88 7.22
C PHE A 78 -0.54 3.99 8.27
N ASN A 79 -1.73 4.39 8.72
CA ASN A 79 -1.85 5.44 9.73
C ASN A 79 -1.25 5.03 11.07
N GLN A 80 -1.41 3.78 11.47
CA GLN A 80 -0.81 3.26 12.69
C GLN A 80 0.72 3.38 12.66
N SER A 81 1.34 2.97 11.56
CA SER A 81 2.80 3.10 11.39
C SER A 81 3.23 4.55 11.36
N TYR A 82 2.49 5.40 10.66
CA TYR A 82 2.79 6.83 10.57
C TYR A 82 2.78 7.51 11.94
N GLU A 83 1.77 7.22 12.77
CA GLU A 83 1.67 7.79 14.12
C GLU A 83 2.82 7.36 15.02
N LEU A 84 3.38 6.18 14.81
CA LEU A 84 4.54 5.68 15.54
C LEU A 84 5.88 6.20 14.97
N GLY A 85 5.84 6.97 13.89
CA GLY A 85 7.03 7.42 13.18
C GLY A 85 7.76 6.30 12.45
N LEU A 86 7.05 5.25 12.08
CA LEU A 86 7.59 4.06 11.41
C LEU A 86 7.13 4.01 9.95
N ASP A 87 7.83 3.21 9.16
CA ASP A 87 7.52 3.02 7.74
C ASP A 87 6.64 1.81 7.53
N MET A 88 5.89 1.84 6.42
CA MET A 88 5.25 0.68 5.85
C MET A 88 5.91 0.39 4.51
N LYS A 89 6.32 -0.86 4.29
CA LYS A 89 7.09 -1.26 3.11
C LYS A 89 6.40 -2.36 2.35
N VAL A 90 6.61 -2.37 1.04
CA VAL A 90 6.06 -3.38 0.14
C VAL A 90 7.20 -3.94 -0.70
N ILE A 91 7.29 -5.27 -0.77
CA ILE A 91 8.30 -5.97 -1.56
C ILE A 91 7.57 -6.75 -2.64
N ILE A 92 7.87 -6.46 -3.91
CA ILE A 92 7.31 -7.17 -5.06
C ILE A 92 8.44 -7.49 -6.01
N ARG A 93 8.53 -8.75 -6.43
CA ARG A 93 9.54 -9.22 -7.39
C ARG A 93 10.97 -8.86 -6.96
N GLY A 94 11.22 -8.94 -5.65
CA GLY A 94 12.54 -8.62 -5.09
C GLY A 94 12.86 -7.15 -4.95
N VAL A 95 11.93 -6.25 -5.30
CA VAL A 95 12.12 -4.80 -5.16
C VAL A 95 11.36 -4.31 -3.93
N GLU A 96 12.06 -3.61 -3.05
CA GLU A 96 11.47 -3.01 -1.87
C GLU A 96 11.06 -1.56 -2.15
N TYR A 97 9.83 -1.24 -1.81
CA TYR A 97 9.26 0.10 -1.91
C TYR A 97 8.83 0.57 -0.53
N THR A 98 8.87 1.88 -0.32
CA THR A 98 8.26 2.50 0.86
C THR A 98 6.89 3.05 0.49
N VAL A 99 5.89 2.81 1.32
CA VAL A 99 4.54 3.31 1.09
C VAL A 99 4.51 4.82 1.38
N PHE A 100 4.13 5.60 0.37
CA PHE A 100 3.97 7.04 0.50
C PHE A 100 2.55 7.42 0.91
N SER A 101 1.55 6.77 0.31
CA SER A 101 0.14 7.09 0.55
C SER A 101 -0.74 5.88 0.31
N VAL A 102 -1.89 5.86 0.97
CA VAL A 102 -2.95 4.87 0.76
C VAL A 102 -4.23 5.61 0.44
N ASP A 103 -4.71 5.47 -0.78
CA ASP A 103 -5.97 6.05 -1.22
C ASP A 103 -7.04 4.96 -1.29
N GLU A 104 -8.12 5.17 -0.56
CA GLU A 104 -9.26 4.27 -0.54
C GLU A 104 -10.30 4.77 -1.55
N LEU A 105 -10.56 3.99 -2.58
CA LEU A 105 -11.50 4.35 -3.64
C LEU A 105 -12.82 3.61 -3.46
N ARG A 106 -13.91 4.37 -3.53
CA ARG A 106 -15.27 3.87 -3.34
C ARG A 106 -16.06 4.00 -4.63
N ASP A 107 -17.07 3.14 -4.79
CA ASP A 107 -17.95 3.21 -5.95
C ASP A 107 -19.09 4.23 -5.73
N ASP A 108 -20.01 4.31 -6.69
CA ASP A 108 -21.14 5.25 -6.66
C ASP A 108 -22.08 5.03 -5.48
N THR A 109 -22.05 3.85 -4.87
CA THR A 109 -22.88 3.50 -3.70
C THR A 109 -22.14 3.72 -2.38
N ASP A 110 -21.00 4.38 -2.41
CA ASP A 110 -20.10 4.62 -1.27
C ASP A 110 -19.56 3.32 -0.67
N GLN A 111 -19.50 2.24 -1.44
CA GLN A 111 -18.87 1.00 -1.03
C GLN A 111 -17.40 1.00 -1.44
N PHE A 112 -16.55 0.47 -0.56
CA PHE A 112 -15.14 0.31 -0.84
C PHE A 112 -14.93 -0.57 -2.08
N HIS A 113 -14.14 -0.06 -3.03
CA HIS A 113 -13.83 -0.77 -4.27
C HIS A 113 -12.41 -1.31 -4.28
N HIS A 114 -11.41 -0.46 -4.08
CA HIS A 114 -10.02 -0.87 -4.05
C HIS A 114 -9.15 0.20 -3.38
N TYR A 115 -7.91 -0.18 -3.06
CA TYR A 115 -6.88 0.77 -2.65
C TYR A 115 -5.94 1.05 -3.82
N GLU A 116 -5.48 2.29 -3.91
CA GLU A 116 -4.33 2.67 -4.73
C GLU A 116 -3.25 3.15 -3.79
N ILE A 117 -2.12 2.46 -3.78
CA ILE A 117 -1.05 2.67 -2.83
C ILE A 117 0.15 3.24 -3.57
N GLY A 118 0.51 4.50 -3.24
CA GLY A 118 1.67 5.16 -3.83
C GLY A 118 2.95 4.62 -3.22
N LEU A 119 3.87 4.16 -4.07
CA LEU A 119 5.14 3.56 -3.68
C LEU A 119 6.32 4.41 -4.13
N MET A 120 7.24 4.69 -3.18
CA MET A 120 8.50 5.39 -3.42
C MET A 120 9.66 4.45 -3.69
#